data_83f954403d4f45c04c5e93da67069a8e
#
_entry.id   83f954403d4f45c04c5e93da67069a8e
#
_cell.length_a   1.000
_cell.length_b   1.000
_cell.length_c   1.000
_cell.angle_alpha   90.00
_cell.angle_beta   90.00
_cell.angle_gamma   90.00
#
_symmetry.space_group_name_H-M   'P 1'
#
loop_
_entity.id
_entity.type
_entity.pdbx_description
1 polymer ?
#
loop_
_entity_poly.entity_id
_entity_poly.type
_entity_poly.pdbx_seq_one_letter_code
_entity_poly.pdbx_strand_id
1 'polypeptide(L)'
;STGSIGVVTINMPRIAYLAEDEADFYRRLDKLMDISARSLSVKRTVITKLLNEGLYPYTRRYLGTFENHFSTIGLIGMNEVGLNAKWLRADMTHEKTQQFTKEVLDHMRERLSDYQEKYGDLYNLEATPAESTTYRFAKHDVAQFPDIITAAKDGGTPYYTNSSHLPVSFSEDIFEALDIQDDLQTRYTSGTVFHAFLGEKLPDWTSTASLVRKIAENYKLPYYTISPTYSVCKDHGYIAGEHFTCPECGGQTEVYSRITGYYRPVQNWNDGKAQEFKDRTVYNLGASHLKNERTVSHTVEDGKHEETPKASNGARVMLFTTKTCPNCKIAYTLLDKANIGYEKIDA
;
A
#
# COMPACT_ATOMS: atom_id res chain seq x y z
N SER A 1 3.70 19.11 8.53
CA SER A 1 4.10 17.71 8.47
C SER A 1 2.92 16.82 8.83
N THR A 2 2.72 15.72 8.10
CA THR A 2 1.68 14.72 8.34
C THR A 2 2.30 13.40 8.80
N GLY A 3 1.51 12.59 9.51
CA GLY A 3 1.91 11.26 9.96
C GLY A 3 0.68 10.47 10.36
N SER A 4 0.85 9.36 11.07
CA SER A 4 -0.27 8.59 11.64
C SER A 4 -0.16 8.52 13.16
N ILE A 5 -1.27 8.68 13.84
CA ILE A 5 -1.34 8.49 15.32
C ILE A 5 -1.39 7.00 15.69
N GLY A 6 -1.74 6.17 14.74
CA GLY A 6 -1.84 4.73 14.89
C GLY A 6 -2.50 4.08 13.68
N VAL A 7 -2.16 2.82 13.48
CA VAL A 7 -2.67 1.98 12.40
C VAL A 7 -3.42 0.79 13.00
N VAL A 8 -4.60 0.50 12.47
CA VAL A 8 -5.33 -0.74 12.71
C VAL A 8 -5.45 -1.49 11.40
N THR A 9 -4.99 -2.74 11.37
CA THR A 9 -5.04 -3.59 10.17
C THR A 9 -6.15 -4.63 10.32
N ILE A 10 -7.06 -4.67 9.35
CA ILE A 10 -8.20 -5.59 9.33
C ILE A 10 -7.79 -6.90 8.63
N ASN A 11 -8.13 -8.03 9.26
CA ASN A 11 -7.98 -9.37 8.71
C ASN A 11 -9.15 -9.70 7.77
N MET A 12 -9.00 -9.36 6.48
CA MET A 12 -10.06 -9.54 5.50
C MET A 12 -10.35 -11.03 5.16
N PRO A 13 -9.33 -11.92 5.05
CA PRO A 13 -9.57 -13.35 4.82
C PRO A 13 -10.48 -14.01 5.85
N ARG A 14 -10.29 -13.69 7.14
CA ARG A 14 -11.15 -14.22 8.22
C ARG A 14 -12.60 -13.74 8.07
N ILE A 15 -12.82 -12.49 7.68
CA ILE A 15 -14.17 -11.97 7.41
C ILE A 15 -14.81 -12.79 6.29
N ALA A 16 -14.11 -12.97 5.17
CA ALA A 16 -14.61 -13.69 4.01
C ALA A 16 -14.91 -15.17 4.31
N TYR A 17 -14.03 -15.82 5.08
CA TYR A 17 -14.23 -17.20 5.51
C TYR A 17 -15.49 -17.38 6.38
N LEU A 18 -15.72 -16.46 7.30
CA LEU A 18 -16.85 -16.50 8.24
C LEU A 18 -18.17 -15.97 7.64
N ALA A 19 -18.11 -15.22 6.56
CA ALA A 19 -19.29 -14.64 5.93
C ALA A 19 -20.10 -15.73 5.17
N GLU A 20 -21.41 -15.63 5.29
CA GLU A 20 -22.33 -16.52 4.56
C GLU A 20 -22.48 -16.05 3.11
N ASP A 21 -22.56 -14.75 2.92
CA ASP A 21 -22.74 -14.07 1.64
C ASP A 21 -22.04 -12.68 1.67
N GLU A 22 -22.16 -11.95 0.60
CA GLU A 22 -21.59 -10.62 0.42
C GLU A 22 -22.17 -9.60 1.43
N ALA A 23 -23.47 -9.64 1.69
CA ALA A 23 -24.11 -8.74 2.65
C ALA A 23 -23.60 -8.98 4.08
N ASP A 24 -23.40 -10.24 4.48
CA ASP A 24 -22.79 -10.60 5.76
C ASP A 24 -21.32 -10.16 5.84
N PHE A 25 -20.59 -10.22 4.72
CA PHE A 25 -19.22 -9.72 4.65
C PHE A 25 -19.16 -8.23 4.99
N TYR A 26 -19.94 -7.38 4.33
CA TYR A 26 -19.99 -5.94 4.60
C TYR A 26 -20.45 -5.63 6.01
N ARG A 27 -21.45 -6.33 6.52
CA ARG A 27 -21.92 -6.16 7.91
C ARG A 27 -20.80 -6.45 8.94
N ARG A 28 -19.99 -7.48 8.72
CA ARG A 28 -18.84 -7.82 9.56
C ARG A 28 -17.71 -6.80 9.42
N LEU A 29 -17.43 -6.38 8.20
CA LEU A 29 -16.42 -5.35 7.89
C LEU A 29 -16.76 -4.04 8.61
N ASP A 30 -18.00 -3.55 8.46
CA ASP A 30 -18.47 -2.32 9.09
C ASP A 30 -18.33 -2.35 10.60
N LYS A 31 -18.69 -3.47 11.24
CA LYS A 31 -18.50 -3.64 12.68
C LYS A 31 -17.02 -3.51 13.09
N LEU A 32 -16.11 -4.11 12.33
CA LEU A 32 -14.67 -4.01 12.63
C LEU A 32 -14.14 -2.61 12.34
N MET A 33 -14.62 -1.94 11.30
CA MET A 33 -14.27 -0.56 11.01
C MET A 33 -14.74 0.40 12.11
N ASP A 34 -15.96 0.23 12.62
CA ASP A 34 -16.50 1.03 13.74
C ASP A 34 -15.65 0.88 15.01
N ILE A 35 -15.26 -0.36 15.34
CA ILE A 35 -14.38 -0.64 16.48
C ILE A 35 -13.01 0.00 16.27
N SER A 36 -12.45 -0.11 15.07
CA SER A 36 -11.15 0.44 14.70
C SER A 36 -11.15 1.96 14.78
N ALA A 37 -12.15 2.62 14.22
CA ALA A 37 -12.30 4.06 14.25
C ALA A 37 -12.43 4.59 15.70
N ARG A 38 -13.26 3.95 16.52
CA ARG A 38 -13.40 4.30 17.93
C ARG A 38 -12.08 4.10 18.69
N SER A 39 -11.39 2.99 18.46
CA SER A 39 -10.10 2.70 19.11
C SER A 39 -9.06 3.79 18.78
N LEU A 40 -8.99 4.22 17.52
CA LEU A 40 -8.09 5.27 17.07
C LEU A 40 -8.45 6.64 17.66
N SER A 41 -9.75 6.96 17.79
CA SER A 41 -10.20 8.19 18.44
C SER A 41 -9.80 8.23 19.92
N VAL A 42 -9.99 7.11 20.66
CA VAL A 42 -9.53 6.98 22.05
C VAL A 42 -8.01 7.14 22.13
N LYS A 43 -7.27 6.46 21.24
CA LYS A 43 -5.81 6.58 21.18
C LYS A 43 -5.36 8.02 20.95
N ARG A 44 -6.00 8.75 20.02
CA ARG A 44 -5.72 10.17 19.74
C ARG A 44 -5.88 11.02 21.01
N THR A 45 -6.98 10.83 21.73
CA THR A 45 -7.23 11.54 22.99
C THR A 45 -6.10 11.30 23.99
N VAL A 46 -5.70 10.03 24.18
CA VAL A 46 -4.63 9.66 25.12
C VAL A 46 -3.29 10.26 24.73
N ILE A 47 -2.86 10.10 23.47
CA ILE A 47 -1.54 10.61 23.05
C ILE A 47 -1.50 12.13 23.01
N THR A 48 -2.62 12.81 22.72
CA THR A 48 -2.70 14.28 22.79
C THR A 48 -2.53 14.76 24.25
N LYS A 49 -3.16 14.09 25.21
CA LYS A 49 -2.93 14.36 26.63
C LYS A 49 -1.45 14.20 26.99
N LEU A 50 -0.84 13.08 26.59
CA LEU A 50 0.58 12.81 26.87
C LEU A 50 1.53 13.83 26.19
N LEU A 51 1.19 14.29 24.98
CA LEU A 51 1.92 15.37 24.30
C LEU A 51 1.91 16.66 25.12
N ASN A 52 0.73 17.03 25.65
CA ASN A 52 0.55 18.24 26.48
C ASN A 52 1.30 18.13 27.80
N GLU A 53 1.39 16.94 28.37
CA GLU A 53 2.15 16.63 29.57
C GLU A 53 3.67 16.54 29.33
N GLY A 54 4.14 16.65 28.06
CA GLY A 54 5.56 16.71 27.72
C GLY A 54 6.22 15.36 27.46
N LEU A 55 5.47 14.26 27.37
CA LEU A 55 6.01 12.92 27.11
C LEU A 55 6.51 12.70 25.68
N TYR A 56 6.17 13.61 24.77
CA TYR A 56 6.66 13.60 23.37
C TYR A 56 7.44 14.88 23.07
N PRO A 57 8.65 15.09 23.64
CA PRO A 57 9.35 16.37 23.55
C PRO A 57 9.72 16.77 22.14
N TYR A 58 10.14 15.81 21.29
CA TYR A 58 10.44 16.08 19.87
C TYR A 58 9.21 16.41 19.06
N THR A 59 8.12 15.63 19.24
CA THR A 59 6.85 15.88 18.54
C THR A 59 6.29 17.25 18.94
N ARG A 60 6.33 17.59 20.24
CA ARG A 60 5.89 18.90 20.72
C ARG A 60 6.70 20.04 20.14
N ARG A 61 8.03 19.87 20.04
CA ARG A 61 8.93 20.90 19.49
C ARG A 61 8.75 21.13 18.00
N TYR A 62 8.62 20.03 17.21
CA TYR A 62 8.67 20.11 15.75
C TYR A 62 7.30 20.12 15.08
N LEU A 63 6.30 19.49 15.68
CA LEU A 63 4.95 19.38 15.13
C LEU A 63 3.91 20.21 15.90
N GLY A 64 4.09 20.36 17.22
CA GLY A 64 3.18 21.10 18.08
C GLY A 64 1.92 20.32 18.45
N THR A 65 1.21 19.79 17.48
CA THR A 65 -0.06 19.06 17.63
C THR A 65 -0.12 17.80 16.78
N PHE A 66 -1.15 16.96 17.01
CA PHE A 66 -1.49 15.82 16.16
C PHE A 66 -2.63 16.10 15.17
N GLU A 67 -3.09 17.36 15.04
CA GLU A 67 -4.24 17.72 14.20
C GLU A 67 -4.11 17.27 12.74
N ASN A 68 -2.89 17.36 12.18
CA ASN A 68 -2.59 16.95 10.81
C ASN A 68 -2.16 15.48 10.67
N HIS A 69 -2.34 14.67 11.73
CA HIS A 69 -2.00 13.24 11.70
C HIS A 69 -3.26 12.40 11.48
N PHE A 70 -3.11 11.36 10.68
CA PHE A 70 -4.20 10.46 10.35
C PHE A 70 -4.43 9.39 11.42
N SER A 71 -5.69 9.05 11.61
CA SER A 71 -6.13 7.79 12.19
C SER A 71 -6.22 6.79 11.04
N THR A 72 -5.34 5.79 11.01
CA THR A 72 -5.13 4.94 9.83
C THR A 72 -5.83 3.60 10.02
N ILE A 73 -6.68 3.22 9.05
CA ILE A 73 -7.25 1.88 8.95
C ILE A 73 -6.70 1.24 7.69
N GLY A 74 -6.13 0.06 7.82
CA GLY A 74 -5.58 -0.70 6.71
C GLY A 74 -6.15 -2.11 6.65
N LEU A 75 -5.76 -2.85 5.64
CA LEU A 75 -6.23 -4.20 5.39
C LEU A 75 -5.15 -5.10 4.81
N ILE A 76 -5.35 -6.41 4.95
CA ILE A 76 -4.52 -7.44 4.31
C ILE A 76 -5.38 -8.53 3.71
N GLY A 77 -4.83 -9.26 2.74
CA GLY A 77 -5.32 -10.54 2.27
C GLY A 77 -6.52 -10.48 1.33
N MET A 78 -6.68 -9.42 0.50
CA MET A 78 -7.77 -9.39 -0.46
C MET A 78 -7.68 -10.52 -1.51
N ASN A 79 -6.49 -10.98 -1.82
CA ASN A 79 -6.31 -12.19 -2.63
C ASN A 79 -7.00 -13.41 -1.97
N GLU A 80 -6.75 -13.63 -0.69
CA GLU A 80 -7.33 -14.75 0.07
C GLU A 80 -8.82 -14.51 0.40
N VAL A 81 -9.30 -13.28 0.39
CA VAL A 81 -10.76 -13.01 0.38
C VAL A 81 -11.41 -13.68 -0.81
N GLY A 82 -10.86 -13.50 -2.02
CA GLY A 82 -11.38 -14.13 -3.23
C GLY A 82 -11.45 -15.66 -3.12
N LEU A 83 -10.44 -16.27 -2.52
CA LEU A 83 -10.36 -17.72 -2.35
C LEU A 83 -11.34 -18.25 -1.28
N ASN A 84 -11.50 -17.53 -0.17
CA ASN A 84 -12.33 -17.99 0.97
C ASN A 84 -13.80 -17.59 0.84
N ALA A 85 -14.13 -16.50 0.14
CA ALA A 85 -15.50 -16.07 -0.07
C ALA A 85 -16.32 -17.06 -0.89
N LYS A 86 -17.43 -17.56 -0.32
CA LYS A 86 -18.27 -18.60 -0.94
C LYS A 86 -18.84 -18.18 -2.29
N TRP A 87 -19.03 -16.87 -2.50
CA TRP A 87 -19.60 -16.29 -3.73
C TRP A 87 -18.53 -15.90 -4.77
N LEU A 88 -17.24 -15.95 -4.44
CA LEU A 88 -16.15 -15.62 -5.37
C LEU A 88 -15.41 -16.88 -5.84
N ARG A 89 -14.76 -17.58 -4.93
CA ARG A 89 -13.98 -18.78 -5.19
C ARG A 89 -12.91 -18.62 -6.28
N ALA A 90 -12.29 -17.45 -6.33
CA ALA A 90 -11.25 -17.08 -7.28
C ALA A 90 -10.27 -16.12 -6.63
N ASP A 91 -9.00 -16.20 -7.01
CA ASP A 91 -7.95 -15.32 -6.50
C ASP A 91 -7.97 -13.93 -7.18
N MET A 92 -7.01 -13.06 -6.84
CA MET A 92 -6.92 -11.69 -7.37
C MET A 92 -6.62 -11.63 -8.87
N THR A 93 -6.24 -12.71 -9.51
CA THR A 93 -6.01 -12.75 -10.97
C THR A 93 -7.32 -12.72 -11.76
N HIS A 94 -8.46 -13.02 -11.12
CA HIS A 94 -9.78 -13.05 -11.74
C HIS A 94 -10.50 -11.70 -11.61
N GLU A 95 -11.08 -11.25 -12.72
CA GLU A 95 -11.81 -9.98 -12.81
C GLU A 95 -12.90 -9.84 -11.74
N LYS A 96 -13.62 -10.92 -11.43
CA LYS A 96 -14.67 -10.93 -10.40
C LYS A 96 -14.11 -10.54 -9.01
N THR A 97 -12.96 -11.07 -8.63
CA THR A 97 -12.32 -10.75 -7.36
C THR A 97 -11.73 -9.34 -7.37
N GLN A 98 -11.18 -8.90 -8.50
CA GLN A 98 -10.71 -7.53 -8.69
C GLN A 98 -11.87 -6.54 -8.53
N GLN A 99 -13.01 -6.80 -9.16
CA GLN A 99 -14.19 -5.94 -9.07
C GLN A 99 -14.70 -5.86 -7.63
N PHE A 100 -14.89 -7.00 -6.97
CA PHE A 100 -15.27 -7.03 -5.56
C PHE A 100 -14.28 -6.27 -4.66
N THR A 101 -12.99 -6.42 -4.91
CA THR A 101 -11.96 -5.68 -4.17
C THR A 101 -12.09 -4.16 -4.35
N LYS A 102 -12.37 -3.69 -5.58
CA LYS A 102 -12.61 -2.27 -5.84
C LYS A 102 -13.81 -1.75 -5.04
N GLU A 103 -14.91 -2.48 -5.05
CA GLU A 103 -16.13 -2.14 -4.31
C GLU A 103 -15.87 -2.09 -2.80
N VAL A 104 -15.12 -3.05 -2.26
CA VAL A 104 -14.71 -3.05 -0.84
C VAL A 104 -13.85 -1.83 -0.50
N LEU A 105 -12.86 -1.49 -1.33
CA LEU A 105 -11.99 -0.33 -1.09
C LEU A 105 -12.79 0.98 -1.14
N ASP A 106 -13.69 1.13 -2.10
CA ASP A 106 -14.55 2.29 -2.23
C ASP A 106 -15.51 2.41 -1.02
N HIS A 107 -16.15 1.31 -0.61
CA HIS A 107 -16.97 1.25 0.60
C HIS A 107 -16.19 1.66 1.85
N MET A 108 -14.97 1.13 2.03
CA MET A 108 -14.13 1.51 3.18
C MET A 108 -13.79 3.00 3.17
N ARG A 109 -13.54 3.59 1.99
CA ARG A 109 -13.26 5.03 1.86
C ARG A 109 -14.47 5.89 2.24
N GLU A 110 -15.67 5.50 1.83
CA GLU A 110 -16.91 6.17 2.24
C GLU A 110 -17.09 6.12 3.75
N ARG A 111 -16.91 4.96 4.37
CA ARG A 111 -16.97 4.80 5.84
C ARG A 111 -15.93 5.67 6.56
N LEU A 112 -14.73 5.84 6.00
CA LEU A 112 -13.73 6.74 6.58
C LEU A 112 -14.15 8.21 6.54
N SER A 113 -14.87 8.63 5.50
CA SER A 113 -15.50 9.96 5.46
C SER A 113 -16.52 10.15 6.58
N ASP A 114 -17.39 9.16 6.81
CA ASP A 114 -18.34 9.21 7.91
C ASP A 114 -17.63 9.35 9.27
N TYR A 115 -16.51 8.66 9.45
CA TYR A 115 -15.73 8.77 10.69
C TYR A 115 -15.06 10.13 10.85
N GLN A 116 -14.62 10.75 9.74
CA GLN A 116 -14.09 12.12 9.77
C GLN A 116 -15.16 13.11 10.22
N GLU A 117 -16.39 12.97 9.75
CA GLU A 117 -17.52 13.79 10.19
C GLU A 117 -17.85 13.54 11.66
N LYS A 118 -17.92 12.26 12.05
CA LYS A 118 -18.32 11.85 13.40
C LYS A 118 -17.33 12.25 14.49
N TYR A 119 -16.04 12.06 14.26
CA TYR A 119 -15.00 12.26 15.27
C TYR A 119 -14.24 13.59 15.12
N GLY A 120 -14.39 14.28 14.01
CA GLY A 120 -13.66 15.51 13.75
C GLY A 120 -12.18 15.35 13.41
N ASP A 121 -11.72 14.10 13.26
CA ASP A 121 -10.31 13.74 13.01
C ASP A 121 -10.08 13.35 11.56
N LEU A 122 -8.81 13.33 11.13
CA LEU A 122 -8.42 12.83 9.81
C LEU A 122 -8.34 11.30 9.84
N TYR A 123 -8.97 10.64 8.87
CA TYR A 123 -8.87 9.21 8.64
C TYR A 123 -8.34 8.91 7.24
N ASN A 124 -7.57 7.84 7.08
CA ASN A 124 -7.11 7.37 5.78
C ASN A 124 -7.14 5.85 5.66
N LEU A 125 -7.23 5.37 4.42
CA LEU A 125 -7.17 3.95 4.07
C LEU A 125 -5.74 3.61 3.64
N GLU A 126 -5.13 2.64 4.32
CA GLU A 126 -3.75 2.24 4.05
C GLU A 126 -3.67 0.87 3.37
N ALA A 127 -2.86 0.79 2.33
CA ALA A 127 -2.34 -0.48 1.88
C ALA A 127 -1.25 -0.93 2.87
N THR A 128 -1.65 -1.61 3.95
CA THR A 128 -0.76 -1.91 5.06
C THR A 128 0.43 -2.76 4.63
N PRO A 129 1.68 -2.36 4.91
CA PRO A 129 2.87 -3.16 4.59
C PRO A 129 2.95 -4.49 5.35
N ALA A 130 2.38 -4.57 6.52
CA ALA A 130 2.04 -5.75 7.32
C ALA A 130 3.07 -6.89 7.38
N GLU A 131 4.35 -6.58 7.58
CA GLU A 131 5.45 -7.56 7.57
C GLU A 131 5.24 -8.77 8.50
N SER A 132 4.86 -8.53 9.75
CA SER A 132 4.59 -9.58 10.72
C SER A 132 3.11 -9.98 10.78
N THR A 133 2.21 -9.06 10.44
CA THR A 133 0.77 -9.23 10.61
C THR A 133 0.21 -10.25 9.64
N THR A 134 0.71 -10.29 8.40
CA THR A 134 0.32 -11.28 7.38
C THR A 134 0.60 -12.72 7.83
N TYR A 135 1.77 -12.95 8.42
CA TYR A 135 2.12 -14.23 9.00
C TYR A 135 1.32 -14.55 10.26
N ARG A 136 1.28 -13.58 11.21
CA ARG A 136 0.62 -13.79 12.50
C ARG A 136 -0.87 -14.08 12.34
N PHE A 137 -1.58 -13.36 11.49
CA PHE A 137 -3.01 -13.61 11.25
C PHE A 137 -3.23 -14.96 10.58
N ALA A 138 -2.49 -15.28 9.54
CA ALA A 138 -2.62 -16.57 8.88
C ALA A 138 -2.34 -17.75 9.82
N LYS A 139 -1.29 -17.67 10.64
CA LYS A 139 -0.96 -18.68 11.65
C LYS A 139 -2.08 -18.91 12.66
N HIS A 140 -2.68 -17.83 13.17
CA HIS A 140 -3.80 -17.95 14.11
C HIS A 140 -5.08 -18.45 13.43
N ASP A 141 -5.31 -18.04 12.18
CA ASP A 141 -6.48 -18.44 11.43
C ASP A 141 -6.44 -19.94 11.10
N VAL A 142 -5.32 -20.46 10.62
CA VAL A 142 -5.15 -21.89 10.33
C VAL A 142 -5.29 -22.73 11.61
N ALA A 143 -4.80 -22.24 12.76
CA ALA A 143 -4.96 -22.94 14.02
C ALA A 143 -6.42 -23.02 14.49
N GLN A 144 -7.23 -22.02 14.17
CA GLN A 144 -8.64 -21.95 14.55
C GLN A 144 -9.57 -22.52 13.47
N PHE A 145 -9.21 -22.39 12.22
CA PHE A 145 -9.98 -22.79 11.03
C PHE A 145 -9.06 -23.56 10.08
N PRO A 146 -8.90 -24.89 10.26
CA PRO A 146 -7.90 -25.67 9.51
C PRO A 146 -8.08 -25.67 7.98
N ASP A 147 -9.27 -25.37 7.49
CA ASP A 147 -9.65 -25.31 6.08
C ASP A 147 -9.64 -23.89 5.48
N ILE A 148 -9.22 -22.88 6.25
CA ILE A 148 -9.03 -21.52 5.72
C ILE A 148 -7.87 -21.51 4.72
N ILE A 149 -8.09 -20.88 3.57
CA ILE A 149 -7.09 -20.82 2.49
C ILE A 149 -6.15 -19.66 2.75
N THR A 150 -4.85 -19.93 2.71
CA THR A 150 -3.77 -18.94 2.80
C THR A 150 -3.00 -18.83 1.48
N ALA A 151 -2.07 -17.89 1.36
CA ALA A 151 -1.25 -17.71 0.16
C ALA A 151 -0.19 -18.80 -0.02
N ALA A 152 0.23 -19.46 1.08
CA ALA A 152 1.25 -20.51 1.02
C ALA A 152 0.79 -21.72 0.19
N LYS A 153 1.68 -22.23 -0.66
CA LYS A 153 1.46 -23.43 -1.45
C LYS A 153 1.80 -24.69 -0.65
N ASP A 154 1.08 -25.76 -0.89
CA ASP A 154 1.41 -27.16 -0.56
C ASP A 154 1.99 -27.42 0.85
N GLY A 155 1.32 -26.92 1.90
CA GLY A 155 1.75 -27.16 3.29
C GLY A 155 2.92 -26.27 3.75
N GLY A 156 3.26 -25.23 3.01
CA GLY A 156 4.23 -24.22 3.41
C GLY A 156 3.77 -23.40 4.63
N THR A 157 4.66 -22.59 5.18
CA THR A 157 4.33 -21.70 6.30
C THR A 157 3.21 -20.72 5.91
N PRO A 158 2.08 -20.69 6.64
CA PRO A 158 0.94 -19.88 6.26
C PRO A 158 1.23 -18.37 6.33
N TYR A 159 0.83 -17.63 5.30
CA TYR A 159 0.82 -16.17 5.27
C TYR A 159 -0.32 -15.66 4.40
N TYR A 160 -0.69 -14.40 4.56
CA TYR A 160 -1.62 -13.70 3.70
C TYR A 160 -0.87 -12.71 2.80
N THR A 161 -1.42 -12.48 1.62
CA THR A 161 -0.93 -11.44 0.70
C THR A 161 -1.12 -10.05 1.32
N ASN A 162 -0.17 -9.15 1.08
CA ASN A 162 -0.31 -7.77 1.53
C ASN A 162 -1.49 -7.08 0.85
N SER A 163 -2.27 -6.31 1.60
CA SER A 163 -3.38 -5.47 1.12
C SER A 163 -4.18 -6.10 -0.04
N SER A 164 -4.20 -5.49 -1.22
CA SER A 164 -4.86 -5.99 -2.44
C SER A 164 -3.87 -6.40 -3.53
N HIS A 165 -2.65 -6.79 -3.14
CA HIS A 165 -1.64 -7.23 -4.10
C HIS A 165 -2.03 -8.57 -4.74
N LEU A 166 -1.48 -8.79 -5.93
CA LEU A 166 -1.50 -10.10 -6.61
C LEU A 166 -0.71 -11.14 -5.81
N PRO A 167 -1.00 -12.44 -5.99
CA PRO A 167 -0.12 -13.49 -5.50
C PRO A 167 1.31 -13.25 -5.99
N VAL A 168 2.28 -13.39 -5.10
CA VAL A 168 3.70 -13.13 -5.42
C VAL A 168 4.28 -14.03 -6.51
N SER A 169 3.56 -15.10 -6.85
CA SER A 169 3.90 -16.06 -7.91
C SER A 169 3.11 -15.86 -9.21
N PHE A 170 2.43 -14.71 -9.38
CA PHE A 170 1.46 -14.52 -10.46
C PHE A 170 2.10 -14.52 -11.84
N SER A 171 3.10 -13.67 -12.10
CA SER A 171 3.63 -13.44 -13.44
C SER A 171 5.09 -12.99 -13.42
N GLU A 172 5.82 -13.32 -14.48
CA GLU A 172 7.13 -12.74 -14.77
C GLU A 172 7.05 -11.42 -15.57
N ASP A 173 5.87 -11.08 -16.09
CA ASP A 173 5.62 -9.84 -16.84
C ASP A 173 5.17 -8.72 -15.87
N ILE A 174 6.03 -7.71 -15.71
CA ILE A 174 5.75 -6.57 -14.82
C ILE A 174 4.55 -5.76 -15.31
N PHE A 175 4.34 -5.61 -16.62
CA PHE A 175 3.24 -4.80 -17.14
C PHE A 175 1.90 -5.51 -17.00
N GLU A 176 1.86 -6.84 -17.11
CA GLU A 176 0.66 -7.62 -16.80
C GLU A 176 0.23 -7.44 -15.33
N ALA A 177 1.18 -7.44 -14.40
CA ALA A 177 0.91 -7.18 -12.99
C ALA A 177 0.47 -5.72 -12.77
N LEU A 178 1.08 -4.75 -13.42
CA LEU A 178 0.74 -3.33 -13.33
C LEU A 178 -0.65 -3.04 -13.89
N ASP A 179 -1.07 -3.68 -14.98
CA ASP A 179 -2.40 -3.52 -15.58
C ASP A 179 -3.52 -3.85 -14.58
N ILE A 180 -3.31 -4.84 -13.70
CA ILE A 180 -4.25 -5.20 -12.64
C ILE A 180 -4.09 -4.27 -11.41
N GLN A 181 -2.86 -4.00 -10.99
CA GLN A 181 -2.60 -3.32 -9.74
C GLN A 181 -2.87 -1.81 -9.81
N ASP A 182 -2.75 -1.17 -10.97
CA ASP A 182 -2.91 0.27 -11.11
C ASP A 182 -4.27 0.76 -10.58
N ASP A 183 -5.37 0.11 -10.98
CA ASP A 183 -6.72 0.48 -10.58
C ASP A 183 -7.04 0.10 -9.11
N LEU A 184 -6.41 -0.93 -8.58
CA LEU A 184 -6.56 -1.34 -7.18
C LEU A 184 -5.76 -0.43 -6.24
N GLN A 185 -4.50 -0.17 -6.56
CA GLN A 185 -3.59 0.58 -5.70
C GLN A 185 -3.93 2.08 -5.63
N THR A 186 -4.51 2.64 -6.69
CA THR A 186 -4.94 4.05 -6.71
C THR A 186 -6.20 4.32 -5.88
N ARG A 187 -6.88 3.31 -5.36
CA ARG A 187 -8.02 3.46 -4.45
C ARG A 187 -7.63 3.68 -2.99
N TYR A 188 -6.40 3.39 -2.61
CA TYR A 188 -5.89 3.72 -1.29
C TYR A 188 -5.57 5.21 -1.17
N THR A 189 -5.63 5.71 0.04
CA THR A 189 -5.26 7.10 0.35
C THR A 189 -3.91 7.21 1.07
N SER A 190 -3.30 6.07 1.39
CA SER A 190 -2.01 5.98 2.08
C SER A 190 -1.35 4.62 1.87
N GLY A 191 -0.03 4.56 2.04
CA GLY A 191 0.77 3.34 2.17
C GLY A 191 0.84 2.46 0.93
N THR A 192 0.23 2.86 -0.18
CA THR A 192 0.25 2.06 -1.41
C THR A 192 1.62 2.07 -2.07
N VAL A 193 2.07 0.90 -2.52
CA VAL A 193 3.32 0.72 -3.25
C VAL A 193 3.26 -0.53 -4.10
N PHE A 194 3.81 -0.45 -5.31
CA PHE A 194 4.06 -1.62 -6.15
C PHE A 194 5.54 -2.00 -6.06
N HIS A 195 5.84 -3.20 -5.62
CA HIS A 195 7.21 -3.72 -5.54
C HIS A 195 7.55 -4.55 -6.77
N ALA A 196 8.38 -4.03 -7.65
CA ALA A 196 8.96 -4.79 -8.76
C ALA A 196 10.18 -5.57 -8.27
N PHE A 197 9.97 -6.84 -7.93
CA PHE A 197 11.06 -7.73 -7.52
C PHE A 197 11.80 -8.25 -8.75
N LEU A 198 13.07 -7.91 -8.86
CA LEU A 198 13.96 -8.38 -9.93
C LEU A 198 14.92 -9.43 -9.38
N GLY A 199 15.26 -10.44 -10.19
CA GLY A 199 16.23 -11.46 -9.82
C GLY A 199 17.64 -10.89 -9.62
N GLU A 200 17.98 -9.84 -10.38
CA GLU A 200 19.26 -9.12 -10.32
C GLU A 200 19.07 -7.63 -10.64
N LYS A 201 20.12 -6.85 -10.47
CA LYS A 201 20.08 -5.44 -10.84
C LYS A 201 20.03 -5.27 -12.35
N LEU A 202 19.42 -4.17 -12.82
CA LEU A 202 19.44 -3.78 -14.23
C LEU A 202 20.87 -3.50 -14.71
N PRO A 203 21.17 -3.78 -16.00
CA PRO A 203 22.54 -3.69 -16.52
C PRO A 203 23.13 -2.29 -16.42
N ASP A 204 22.29 -1.26 -16.60
CA ASP A 204 22.73 0.14 -16.59
C ASP A 204 21.62 1.09 -16.10
N TRP A 205 21.96 2.36 -15.92
CA TRP A 205 21.04 3.39 -15.49
C TRP A 205 20.01 3.77 -16.56
N THR A 206 20.35 3.64 -17.85
CA THR A 206 19.47 4.00 -18.96
C THR A 206 18.32 3.02 -19.08
N SER A 207 18.59 1.73 -18.86
CA SER A 207 17.57 0.67 -18.76
C SER A 207 16.62 0.94 -17.59
N THR A 208 17.17 1.34 -16.44
CA THR A 208 16.37 1.72 -15.27
C THR A 208 15.52 2.95 -15.55
N ALA A 209 16.08 3.99 -16.14
CA ALA A 209 15.37 5.22 -16.51
C ALA A 209 14.25 4.95 -17.52
N SER A 210 14.49 4.07 -18.50
CA SER A 210 13.48 3.68 -19.49
C SER A 210 12.29 2.95 -18.82
N LEU A 211 12.57 2.00 -17.92
CA LEU A 211 11.51 1.31 -17.17
C LEU A 211 10.69 2.28 -16.31
N VAL A 212 11.37 3.15 -15.54
CA VAL A 212 10.72 4.16 -14.70
C VAL A 212 9.83 5.06 -15.54
N ARG A 213 10.32 5.54 -16.69
CA ARG A 213 9.54 6.38 -17.60
C ARG A 213 8.32 5.66 -18.13
N LYS A 214 8.47 4.44 -18.65
CA LYS A 214 7.35 3.62 -19.14
C LYS A 214 6.27 3.44 -18.09
N ILE A 215 6.64 3.16 -16.83
CA ILE A 215 5.66 3.04 -15.74
C ILE A 215 5.00 4.39 -15.47
N ALA A 216 5.76 5.46 -15.31
CA ALA A 216 5.23 6.78 -14.98
C ALA A 216 4.30 7.37 -16.06
N GLU A 217 4.57 7.09 -17.34
CA GLU A 217 3.78 7.59 -18.46
C GLU A 217 2.50 6.79 -18.70
N ASN A 218 2.46 5.50 -18.31
CA ASN A 218 1.35 4.62 -18.62
C ASN A 218 0.43 4.29 -17.43
N TYR A 219 0.90 4.42 -16.20
CA TYR A 219 0.18 4.04 -14.99
C TYR A 219 -0.01 5.23 -14.04
N LYS A 220 -1.03 5.17 -13.20
CA LYS A 220 -1.38 6.19 -12.19
C LYS A 220 -0.80 5.87 -10.81
N LEU A 221 -0.09 4.76 -10.66
CA LEU A 221 0.51 4.33 -9.41
C LEU A 221 1.34 5.45 -8.77
N PRO A 222 1.03 5.86 -7.55
CA PRO A 222 1.72 6.99 -6.90
C PRO A 222 3.13 6.63 -6.43
N TYR A 223 3.40 5.34 -6.20
CA TYR A 223 4.69 4.87 -5.70
C TYR A 223 4.97 3.43 -6.15
N TYR A 224 6.14 3.22 -6.66
CA TYR A 224 6.66 1.88 -6.99
C TYR A 224 8.16 1.80 -6.71
N THR A 225 8.66 0.58 -6.51
CA THR A 225 10.08 0.33 -6.27
C THR A 225 10.61 -0.69 -7.25
N ILE A 226 11.85 -0.49 -7.69
CA ILE A 226 12.62 -1.47 -8.44
C ILE A 226 13.58 -2.12 -7.45
N SER A 227 13.37 -3.42 -7.19
CA SER A 227 13.99 -4.11 -6.06
C SER A 227 14.75 -5.34 -6.53
N PRO A 228 16.05 -5.19 -6.90
CA PRO A 228 16.91 -6.33 -7.21
C PRO A 228 17.21 -7.15 -5.96
N THR A 229 17.42 -8.46 -6.15
CA THR A 229 18.01 -9.33 -5.13
C THR A 229 19.53 -9.35 -5.30
N TYR A 230 20.26 -9.35 -4.22
CA TYR A 230 21.74 -9.47 -4.22
C TYR A 230 22.22 -10.21 -2.97
N SER A 231 23.43 -10.71 -3.04
CA SER A 231 24.07 -11.43 -1.96
C SER A 231 25.37 -10.75 -1.54
N VAL A 232 25.77 -10.93 -0.31
CA VAL A 232 27.01 -10.36 0.24
C VAL A 232 27.84 -11.48 0.87
N CYS A 233 29.04 -11.71 0.36
CA CYS A 233 30.05 -12.55 0.98
C CYS A 233 30.97 -11.69 1.86
N LYS A 234 31.38 -12.20 3.01
CA LYS A 234 32.29 -11.47 3.91
C LYS A 234 33.64 -11.20 3.27
N ASP A 235 34.13 -12.13 2.44
CA ASP A 235 35.46 -12.07 1.83
C ASP A 235 35.45 -11.44 0.44
N HIS A 236 34.36 -11.65 -0.36
CA HIS A 236 34.28 -11.21 -1.76
C HIS A 236 33.29 -10.04 -1.99
N GLY A 237 32.55 -9.63 -0.94
CA GLY A 237 31.62 -8.49 -1.01
C GLY A 237 30.35 -8.79 -1.81
N TYR A 238 29.93 -7.84 -2.66
CA TYR A 238 28.70 -7.89 -3.42
C TYR A 238 28.71 -8.95 -4.53
N ILE A 239 27.62 -9.74 -4.58
CA ILE A 239 27.36 -10.74 -5.62
C ILE A 239 25.96 -10.47 -6.16
N ALA A 240 25.81 -10.36 -7.49
CA ALA A 240 24.51 -10.14 -8.12
C ALA A 240 23.61 -11.39 -7.98
N GLY A 241 22.31 -11.20 -7.71
CA GLY A 241 21.36 -12.29 -7.60
C GLY A 241 21.34 -13.01 -6.26
N GLU A 242 20.61 -14.11 -6.20
CA GLU A 242 20.39 -14.94 -5.02
C GLU A 242 21.44 -16.05 -4.93
N HIS A 243 22.36 -15.92 -3.99
CA HIS A 243 23.38 -16.93 -3.72
C HIS A 243 23.53 -17.11 -2.21
N PHE A 244 23.01 -18.21 -1.65
CA PHE A 244 23.21 -18.56 -0.23
C PHE A 244 24.61 -19.07 0.07
N THR A 245 25.34 -19.44 -0.98
CA THR A 245 26.72 -19.87 -0.93
C THR A 245 27.52 -19.05 -1.94
N CYS A 246 28.66 -18.52 -1.51
CA CYS A 246 29.54 -17.73 -2.38
C CYS A 246 30.09 -18.59 -3.53
N PRO A 247 29.93 -18.19 -4.78
CA PRO A 247 30.45 -18.96 -5.92
C PRO A 247 31.98 -18.99 -5.99
N GLU A 248 32.67 -18.04 -5.33
CA GLU A 248 34.13 -17.97 -5.37
C GLU A 248 34.79 -18.78 -4.24
N CYS A 249 34.31 -18.67 -2.99
CA CYS A 249 34.95 -19.33 -1.85
C CYS A 249 34.13 -20.47 -1.21
N GLY A 250 32.88 -20.67 -1.63
CA GLY A 250 32.00 -21.65 -1.01
C GLY A 250 31.49 -21.29 0.39
N GLY A 251 31.84 -20.11 0.90
CA GLY A 251 31.37 -19.61 2.19
C GLY A 251 29.91 -19.17 2.18
N GLN A 252 29.28 -19.12 3.36
CA GLN A 252 27.92 -18.60 3.49
C GLN A 252 27.85 -17.10 3.17
N THR A 253 26.78 -16.68 2.53
CA THR A 253 26.48 -15.31 2.18
C THR A 253 25.20 -14.83 2.86
N GLU A 254 25.03 -13.52 2.98
CA GLU A 254 23.75 -12.91 3.33
C GLU A 254 23.01 -12.52 2.05
N VAL A 255 21.81 -13.07 1.84
CA VAL A 255 20.97 -12.74 0.70
C VAL A 255 20.06 -11.58 1.08
N TYR A 256 20.14 -10.48 0.35
CA TYR A 256 19.36 -9.27 0.59
C TYR A 256 18.23 -9.13 -0.43
N SER A 257 17.02 -8.96 0.06
CA SER A 257 15.86 -8.58 -0.72
C SER A 257 14.98 -7.62 0.09
N ARG A 258 14.06 -6.94 -0.59
CA ARG A 258 13.11 -6.05 0.09
C ARG A 258 12.02 -6.88 0.75
N ILE A 259 11.87 -6.75 2.07
CA ILE A 259 10.80 -7.46 2.79
C ILE A 259 9.45 -6.80 2.50
N THR A 260 9.33 -5.50 2.75
CA THR A 260 8.24 -4.60 2.32
C THR A 260 8.80 -3.20 2.07
N GLY A 261 9.09 -2.44 3.12
CA GLY A 261 9.59 -1.07 3.00
C GLY A 261 11.12 -0.94 2.86
N TYR A 262 11.90 -1.93 3.25
CA TYR A 262 13.36 -1.86 3.33
C TYR A 262 14.03 -3.21 3.04
N TYR A 263 15.32 -3.16 2.71
CA TYR A 263 16.16 -4.33 2.52
C TYR A 263 16.60 -4.94 3.84
N ARG A 264 16.57 -6.26 3.92
CA ARG A 264 17.05 -7.04 5.05
C ARG A 264 17.54 -8.40 4.59
N PRO A 265 18.56 -9.01 5.23
CA PRO A 265 18.91 -10.40 4.94
C PRO A 265 17.71 -11.32 5.08
N VAL A 266 17.44 -12.11 4.05
CA VAL A 266 16.28 -13.04 4.00
C VAL A 266 16.32 -14.03 5.15
N GLN A 267 17.52 -14.42 5.58
CA GLN A 267 17.74 -15.31 6.71
C GLN A 267 17.20 -14.77 8.05
N ASN A 268 16.98 -13.46 8.13
CA ASN A 268 16.48 -12.78 9.34
C ASN A 268 14.99 -12.42 9.25
N TRP A 269 14.27 -12.92 8.25
CA TRP A 269 12.85 -12.68 8.11
C TRP A 269 12.03 -13.64 9.00
N ASN A 270 10.79 -13.27 9.34
CA ASN A 270 9.88 -14.23 9.96
C ASN A 270 9.50 -15.34 8.99
N ASP A 271 9.06 -16.49 9.52
CA ASP A 271 8.81 -17.69 8.74
C ASP A 271 7.82 -17.47 7.58
N GLY A 272 6.76 -16.67 7.78
CA GLY A 272 5.78 -16.38 6.74
C GLY A 272 6.36 -15.52 5.62
N LYS A 273 7.19 -14.52 5.93
CA LYS A 273 7.88 -13.72 4.92
C LYS A 273 9.00 -14.48 4.23
N ALA A 274 9.67 -15.39 4.92
CA ALA A 274 10.62 -16.31 4.31
C ALA A 274 9.92 -17.27 3.33
N GLN A 275 8.70 -17.73 3.66
CA GLN A 275 7.89 -18.52 2.73
C GLN A 275 7.44 -17.68 1.53
N GLU A 276 6.94 -16.48 1.75
CA GLU A 276 6.58 -15.56 0.67
C GLU A 276 7.76 -15.32 -0.30
N PHE A 277 8.98 -15.17 0.22
CA PHE A 277 10.18 -15.01 -0.60
C PHE A 277 10.43 -16.22 -1.48
N LYS A 278 10.27 -17.44 -0.95
CA LYS A 278 10.41 -18.69 -1.72
C LYS A 278 9.34 -18.82 -2.81
N ASP A 279 8.15 -18.31 -2.56
CA ASP A 279 7.01 -18.38 -3.48
C ASP A 279 7.07 -17.27 -4.55
N ARG A 280 7.97 -16.28 -4.43
CA ARG A 280 8.07 -15.14 -5.36
C ARG A 280 8.52 -15.58 -6.75
N THR A 281 7.79 -15.13 -7.75
CA THR A 281 8.26 -15.06 -9.13
C THR A 281 8.88 -13.67 -9.35
N VAL A 282 10.11 -13.64 -9.84
CA VAL A 282 10.79 -12.37 -10.16
C VAL A 282 10.41 -11.92 -11.56
N TYR A 283 10.28 -10.59 -11.74
CA TYR A 283 9.96 -10.03 -13.04
C TYR A 283 11.14 -10.14 -14.00
N ASN A 284 10.85 -10.58 -15.22
CA ASN A 284 11.78 -10.67 -16.34
C ASN A 284 11.49 -9.54 -17.34
N LEU A 285 12.32 -8.50 -17.32
CA LEU A 285 12.09 -7.33 -18.18
C LEU A 285 12.24 -7.63 -19.67
N GLY A 286 13.01 -8.65 -20.04
CA GLY A 286 13.15 -9.09 -21.43
C GLY A 286 11.91 -9.79 -21.98
N ALA A 287 11.09 -10.36 -21.09
CA ALA A 287 9.83 -11.03 -21.41
C ALA A 287 8.59 -10.14 -21.13
N SER A 288 8.80 -8.93 -20.61
CA SER A 288 7.71 -8.03 -20.23
C SER A 288 7.26 -7.16 -21.42
N HIS A 289 5.94 -7.11 -21.66
CA HIS A 289 5.35 -6.43 -22.80
C HIS A 289 4.26 -5.43 -22.39
N LEU A 290 4.51 -4.15 -22.65
CA LEU A 290 3.51 -3.09 -22.49
C LEU A 290 2.46 -3.20 -23.61
N LYS A 291 1.24 -3.65 -23.27
CA LYS A 291 0.15 -3.90 -24.25
C LYS A 291 -0.54 -2.62 -24.71
N ASN A 292 -0.69 -1.64 -23.81
CA ASN A 292 -1.45 -0.40 -24.01
C ASN A 292 -0.55 0.81 -23.79
N GLU A 293 0.34 1.10 -24.73
CA GLU A 293 1.17 2.29 -24.64
C GLU A 293 0.30 3.54 -24.82
N ARG A 294 0.22 4.37 -23.80
CA ARG A 294 -0.44 5.69 -23.90
C ARG A 294 0.46 6.57 -24.75
N THR A 295 -0.06 7.04 -25.88
CA THR A 295 0.59 8.08 -26.66
C THR A 295 0.51 9.39 -25.87
N VAL A 296 1.51 9.63 -25.04
CA VAL A 296 1.70 10.96 -24.45
C VAL A 296 2.31 11.81 -25.56
N SER A 297 1.49 12.64 -26.20
CA SER A 297 2.01 13.66 -27.09
C SER A 297 2.79 14.66 -26.24
N HIS A 298 4.11 14.46 -26.16
CA HIS A 298 5.02 15.50 -25.67
C HIS A 298 5.12 16.60 -26.73
N THR A 299 4.10 17.43 -26.86
CA THR A 299 4.33 18.77 -27.33
C THR A 299 5.07 19.48 -26.20
N VAL A 300 6.40 19.34 -26.18
CA VAL A 300 7.25 20.32 -25.51
C VAL A 300 7.07 21.59 -26.36
N GLU A 301 6.06 22.36 -26.06
CA GLU A 301 6.16 23.80 -26.34
C GLU A 301 7.36 24.26 -25.53
N ASP A 302 8.42 24.66 -26.21
CA ASP A 302 9.51 25.43 -25.60
C ASP A 302 8.86 26.61 -24.86
N GLY A 303 8.50 26.36 -23.61
CA GLY A 303 7.85 27.34 -22.75
C GLY A 303 8.86 28.43 -22.48
N LYS A 304 8.69 29.54 -23.16
CA LYS A 304 9.04 30.82 -22.53
C LYS A 304 8.55 30.73 -21.09
N HIS A 305 9.46 30.92 -20.14
CA HIS A 305 9.11 31.17 -18.76
C HIS A 305 8.10 32.30 -18.73
N GLU A 306 6.82 31.98 -18.73
CA GLU A 306 5.81 32.94 -18.31
C GLU A 306 6.04 33.18 -16.83
N GLU A 307 6.43 34.38 -16.51
CA GLU A 307 6.43 34.88 -15.13
C GLU A 307 5.09 34.49 -14.50
N THR A 308 5.12 33.85 -13.35
CA THR A 308 3.93 33.59 -12.54
C THR A 308 3.09 34.86 -12.48
N PRO A 309 1.81 34.80 -12.88
CA PRO A 309 0.97 36.01 -12.82
C PRO A 309 0.97 36.53 -11.37
N LYS A 310 1.42 37.73 -11.18
CA LYS A 310 1.20 38.43 -9.92
C LYS A 310 -0.30 38.42 -9.66
N ALA A 311 -0.72 37.92 -8.50
CA ALA A 311 -2.10 37.82 -8.08
C ALA A 311 -2.80 39.18 -8.37
N SER A 312 -3.67 39.20 -9.38
CA SER A 312 -4.56 40.31 -9.60
C SER A 312 -5.61 40.31 -8.49
N ASN A 313 -5.83 41.45 -7.85
CA ASN A 313 -6.93 41.67 -6.93
C ASN A 313 -8.25 41.22 -7.59
N GLY A 314 -8.79 40.06 -7.17
CA GLY A 314 -10.02 39.51 -7.72
C GLY A 314 -9.95 38.02 -8.15
N ALA A 315 -8.83 37.33 -7.96
CA ALA A 315 -8.74 35.92 -8.27
C ALA A 315 -9.66 35.10 -7.34
N ARG A 316 -10.65 34.43 -7.95
CA ARG A 316 -11.59 33.53 -7.26
C ARG A 316 -10.88 32.19 -7.02
N VAL A 317 -10.71 31.78 -5.77
CA VAL A 317 -10.15 30.49 -5.43
C VAL A 317 -11.26 29.44 -5.52
N MET A 318 -11.09 28.44 -6.38
CA MET A 318 -11.98 27.29 -6.49
C MET A 318 -11.28 26.07 -5.92
N LEU A 319 -11.94 25.37 -4.98
CA LEU A 319 -11.42 24.18 -4.37
C LEU A 319 -12.24 22.97 -4.80
N PHE A 320 -11.65 22.13 -5.66
CA PHE A 320 -12.26 20.87 -6.09
C PHE A 320 -12.10 19.84 -4.98
N THR A 321 -13.22 19.20 -4.57
CA THR A 321 -13.27 18.31 -3.43
C THR A 321 -14.04 17.05 -3.75
N THR A 322 -13.72 15.95 -3.08
CA THR A 322 -14.53 14.74 -3.05
C THR A 322 -14.88 14.39 -1.61
N LYS A 323 -16.02 13.72 -1.40
CA LYS A 323 -16.45 13.28 -0.06
C LYS A 323 -15.43 12.43 0.66
N THR A 324 -14.61 11.67 -0.08
CA THR A 324 -13.62 10.71 0.44
C THR A 324 -12.20 11.26 0.49
N CYS A 325 -11.98 12.55 0.19
CA CYS A 325 -10.65 13.14 0.15
C CYS A 325 -10.17 13.60 1.54
N PRO A 326 -9.25 12.91 2.20
CA PRO A 326 -8.78 13.31 3.55
C PRO A 326 -7.99 14.62 3.53
N ASN A 327 -7.35 14.97 2.41
CA ASN A 327 -6.56 16.20 2.28
C ASN A 327 -7.42 17.45 2.12
N CYS A 328 -8.70 17.32 1.73
CA CYS A 328 -9.58 18.46 1.56
C CYS A 328 -9.83 19.21 2.87
N LYS A 329 -9.91 18.46 4.00
CA LYS A 329 -10.04 19.07 5.33
C LYS A 329 -8.81 19.91 5.70
N ILE A 330 -7.61 19.46 5.35
CA ILE A 330 -6.37 20.22 5.54
C ILE A 330 -6.40 21.48 4.70
N ALA A 331 -6.81 21.39 3.44
CA ALA A 331 -6.92 22.52 2.54
C ALA A 331 -7.92 23.57 3.07
N TYR A 332 -9.10 23.16 3.54
CA TYR A 332 -10.06 24.07 4.18
C TYR A 332 -9.45 24.79 5.37
N THR A 333 -8.84 24.05 6.29
CA THR A 333 -8.23 24.63 7.49
C THR A 333 -7.14 25.66 7.16
N LEU A 334 -6.35 25.41 6.12
CA LEU A 334 -5.29 26.34 5.69
C LEU A 334 -5.86 27.61 5.05
N LEU A 335 -6.87 27.48 4.19
CA LEU A 335 -7.54 28.62 3.55
C LEU A 335 -8.29 29.47 4.58
N ASP A 336 -9.01 28.86 5.51
CA ASP A 336 -9.71 29.53 6.59
C ASP A 336 -8.73 30.26 7.53
N LYS A 337 -7.62 29.63 7.94
CA LYS A 337 -6.56 30.27 8.74
C LYS A 337 -5.90 31.46 8.01
N ALA A 338 -5.79 31.38 6.70
CA ALA A 338 -5.25 32.45 5.87
C ALA A 338 -6.27 33.55 5.52
N ASN A 339 -7.51 33.39 5.96
CA ASN A 339 -8.65 34.25 5.63
C ASN A 339 -8.86 34.45 4.12
N ILE A 340 -8.66 33.33 3.36
CA ILE A 340 -8.83 33.31 1.89
C ILE A 340 -10.21 32.70 1.59
N GLY A 341 -11.08 33.52 0.98
CA GLY A 341 -12.39 33.05 0.51
C GLY A 341 -12.24 32.10 -0.68
N TYR A 342 -12.97 30.99 -0.66
CA TYR A 342 -12.95 29.96 -1.72
C TYR A 342 -14.34 29.42 -2.00
N GLU A 343 -14.52 28.87 -3.20
CA GLU A 343 -15.72 28.16 -3.61
C GLU A 343 -15.42 26.66 -3.66
N LYS A 344 -16.28 25.84 -3.03
CA LYS A 344 -16.21 24.38 -3.08
C LYS A 344 -16.90 23.88 -4.34
N ILE A 345 -16.21 23.00 -5.05
CA ILE A 345 -16.73 22.29 -6.22
C ILE A 345 -16.60 20.78 -5.92
N ASP A 346 -17.74 20.10 -5.84
CA ASP A 346 -17.74 18.63 -5.71
C ASP A 346 -17.35 18.04 -7.07
N ALA A 347 -16.31 17.17 -7.06
CA ALA A 347 -15.72 16.55 -8.24
C ALA A 347 -16.01 15.05 -8.30
#